data_b8a26db17ee162d61694b846251c2152
#
_entry.id   b8a26db17ee162d61694b846251c2152
#
_cell.length_a   1.000
_cell.length_b   1.000
_cell.length_c   1.000
_cell.angle_alpha   90.00
_cell.angle_beta   90.00
_cell.angle_gamma   90.00
#
_symmetry.space_group_name_H-M   'P 1'
#
loop_
_entity.id
_entity.type
_entity.pdbx_description
1 polymer ?
#
loop_
_entity_poly.entity_id
_entity_poly.type
_entity_poly.pdbx_seq_one_letter_code
_entity_poly.pdbx_strand_id
1 'polypeptide(L)'
;MGPFGDVLAGWLPANDDPVRPLVALSSIGLDGYPDVRHVLLSEFDDSGFSFHTDSRSRKIAELTALPRASFTVAWPELGRQLTVAGDTEPADEASLARVYAKRSPYLQVLAQLNDPAFAQLPLDDRLTRWAAFTASHEPGSLTPPETWVGILLRPRRVTLWHGRPDTASQRTEYTREADGSWTTVTLPG
;
A
#
# COMPACT_ATOMS: atom_id res chain seq x y z
N MET A 1 -4.05 17.87 -1.69
CA MET A 1 -3.79 17.02 -0.49
C MET A 1 -4.24 17.79 0.76
N GLY A 2 -4.66 17.10 1.83
CA GLY A 2 -5.05 17.79 3.08
C GLY A 2 -3.89 18.56 3.72
N PRO A 3 -4.09 19.14 4.92
CA PRO A 3 -3.11 20.01 5.60
C PRO A 3 -1.78 19.32 5.97
N PHE A 4 -1.68 18.03 5.78
CA PHE A 4 -0.50 17.20 5.98
C PHE A 4 0.35 16.99 4.72
N GLY A 5 -0.04 17.56 3.57
CA GLY A 5 0.59 17.31 2.26
C GLY A 5 2.09 17.59 2.22
N ASP A 6 2.50 18.75 2.73
CA ASP A 6 3.92 19.13 2.74
C ASP A 6 4.76 18.20 3.63
N VAL A 7 4.19 17.74 4.74
CA VAL A 7 4.88 16.78 5.62
C VAL A 7 5.04 15.44 4.92
N LEU A 8 3.99 14.97 4.24
CA LEU A 8 4.06 13.71 3.49
C LEU A 8 5.05 13.77 2.33
N ALA A 9 5.11 14.89 1.62
CA ALA A 9 6.11 15.11 0.56
C ALA A 9 7.56 15.05 1.08
N GLY A 10 7.79 15.40 2.34
CA GLY A 10 9.09 15.28 2.99
C GLY A 10 9.36 13.92 3.66
N TRP A 11 8.35 13.05 3.76
CA TRP A 11 8.48 11.74 4.42
C TRP A 11 8.41 10.57 3.46
N LEU A 12 7.59 10.68 2.42
CA LEU A 12 7.39 9.65 1.42
C LEU A 12 8.22 9.95 0.16
N PRO A 13 8.74 8.93 -0.51
CA PRO A 13 9.41 9.14 -1.78
C PRO A 13 8.43 9.63 -2.84
N ALA A 14 8.91 10.43 -3.78
CA ALA A 14 8.11 10.88 -4.92
C ALA A 14 7.54 9.68 -5.71
N ASN A 15 6.41 9.88 -6.41
CA ASN A 15 5.72 8.77 -7.09
C ASN A 15 6.51 8.13 -8.24
N ASP A 16 7.56 8.78 -8.73
CA ASP A 16 8.50 8.26 -9.74
C ASP A 16 9.73 7.58 -9.15
N ASP A 17 9.93 7.63 -7.82
CA ASP A 17 11.00 6.89 -7.15
C ASP A 17 10.76 5.38 -7.29
N PRO A 18 11.75 4.61 -7.77
CA PRO A 18 11.63 3.15 -7.91
C PRO A 18 11.56 2.43 -6.56
N VAL A 19 12.04 3.03 -5.48
CA VAL A 19 11.98 2.46 -4.13
C VAL A 19 10.70 2.88 -3.43
N ARG A 20 9.72 1.98 -3.39
CA ARG A 20 8.42 2.26 -2.77
C ARG A 20 8.37 1.78 -1.32
N PRO A 21 7.73 2.55 -0.42
CA PRO A 21 7.62 2.16 0.99
C PRO A 21 6.82 0.87 1.14
N LEU A 22 7.30 -0.02 2.00
CA LEU A 22 6.55 -1.17 2.48
C LEU A 22 5.72 -0.72 3.68
N VAL A 23 4.39 -0.81 3.57
CA VAL A 23 3.47 -0.41 4.62
C VAL A 23 2.73 -1.61 5.19
N ALA A 24 2.47 -1.62 6.49
CA ALA A 24 1.62 -2.61 7.14
C ALA A 24 0.16 -2.20 6.96
N LEU A 25 -0.54 -2.85 6.02
CA LEU A 25 -1.95 -2.63 5.71
C LEU A 25 -2.83 -3.52 6.58
N SER A 26 -3.79 -2.93 7.28
CA SER A 26 -4.80 -3.64 8.05
C SER A 26 -6.19 -3.50 7.43
N SER A 27 -6.94 -4.59 7.41
CA SER A 27 -8.36 -4.68 7.07
C SER A 27 -9.08 -5.55 8.08
N ILE A 28 -10.40 -5.63 8.00
CA ILE A 28 -11.18 -6.57 8.82
C ILE A 28 -11.41 -7.84 8.01
N GLY A 29 -10.96 -8.95 8.57
CA GLY A 29 -11.16 -10.28 8.00
C GLY A 29 -12.63 -10.65 7.88
N LEU A 30 -12.96 -11.57 6.97
CA LEU A 30 -14.34 -12.07 6.79
C LEU A 30 -14.88 -12.78 8.05
N ASP A 31 -14.01 -13.16 8.95
CA ASP A 31 -14.31 -13.72 10.28
C ASP A 31 -14.47 -12.65 11.37
N GLY A 32 -14.33 -11.35 11.02
CA GLY A 32 -14.45 -10.20 11.92
C GLY A 32 -13.18 -9.84 12.68
N TYR A 33 -12.10 -10.62 12.56
CA TYR A 33 -10.82 -10.27 13.18
C TYR A 33 -10.02 -9.30 12.31
N PRO A 34 -9.26 -8.36 12.92
CA PRO A 34 -8.29 -7.57 12.19
C PRO A 34 -7.24 -8.46 11.53
N ASP A 35 -6.98 -8.23 10.26
CA ASP A 35 -5.90 -8.87 9.51
C ASP A 35 -4.87 -7.82 9.07
N VAL A 36 -3.59 -8.18 9.09
CA VAL A 36 -2.50 -7.28 8.72
C VAL A 36 -1.49 -7.99 7.80
N ARG A 37 -1.04 -7.27 6.78
CA ARG A 37 0.00 -7.72 5.84
C ARG A 37 0.77 -6.53 5.30
N HIS A 38 1.96 -6.80 4.78
CA HIS A 38 2.71 -5.77 4.10
C HIS A 38 2.28 -5.64 2.62
N VAL A 39 2.18 -4.40 2.15
CA VAL A 39 2.01 -4.04 0.74
C VAL A 39 2.92 -2.88 0.39
N LEU A 40 3.28 -2.75 -0.88
CA LEU A 40 3.99 -1.56 -1.35
C LEU A 40 2.98 -0.41 -1.56
N LEU A 41 3.24 0.73 -0.94
CA LEU A 41 2.55 1.97 -1.27
C LEU A 41 2.96 2.37 -2.68
N SER A 42 2.04 2.30 -3.63
CA SER A 42 2.35 2.54 -5.04
C SER A 42 2.49 4.02 -5.35
N GLU A 43 1.48 4.80 -5.03
CA GLU A 43 1.44 6.24 -5.26
C GLU A 43 0.63 6.92 -4.15
N PHE A 44 0.80 8.22 -3.98
CA PHE A 44 -0.04 9.06 -3.14
C PHE A 44 -0.22 10.43 -3.80
N ASP A 45 -1.42 10.99 -3.69
CA ASP A 45 -1.78 12.30 -4.23
C ASP A 45 -2.93 12.93 -3.45
N ASP A 46 -3.56 13.96 -4.02
CA ASP A 46 -4.73 14.63 -3.42
C ASP A 46 -5.94 13.70 -3.22
N SER A 47 -6.03 12.62 -3.96
CA SER A 47 -7.09 11.63 -3.86
C SER A 47 -6.89 10.69 -2.67
N GLY A 48 -5.64 10.37 -2.33
CA GLY A 48 -5.28 9.46 -1.24
C GLY A 48 -4.03 8.65 -1.52
N PHE A 49 -4.06 7.40 -1.09
CA PHE A 49 -2.93 6.47 -1.11
C PHE A 49 -3.31 5.21 -1.87
N SER A 50 -2.54 4.84 -2.88
CA SER A 50 -2.84 3.65 -3.67
C SER A 50 -1.87 2.51 -3.43
N PHE A 51 -2.39 1.28 -3.49
CA PHE A 51 -1.61 0.06 -3.56
C PHE A 51 -2.21 -0.89 -4.59
N HIS A 52 -1.37 -1.76 -5.16
CA HIS A 52 -1.79 -2.68 -6.21
C HIS A 52 -1.46 -4.11 -5.82
N THR A 53 -2.34 -5.03 -6.20
CA THR A 53 -2.27 -6.43 -5.77
C THR A 53 -3.01 -7.34 -6.74
N ASP A 54 -3.05 -8.62 -6.45
CA ASP A 54 -3.88 -9.61 -7.15
C ASP A 54 -5.32 -9.57 -6.63
N SER A 55 -6.30 -9.54 -7.53
CA SER A 55 -7.74 -9.52 -7.22
C SER A 55 -8.21 -10.77 -6.46
N ARG A 56 -7.51 -11.89 -6.58
CA ARG A 56 -7.80 -13.14 -5.87
C ARG A 56 -7.28 -13.16 -4.43
N SER A 57 -6.53 -12.13 -4.03
CA SER A 57 -5.96 -12.08 -2.69
C SER A 57 -7.02 -11.86 -1.62
N ARG A 58 -6.83 -12.47 -0.44
CA ARG A 58 -7.73 -12.36 0.71
C ARG A 58 -8.10 -10.90 1.05
N LYS A 59 -7.14 -9.99 0.99
CA LYS A 59 -7.38 -8.57 1.29
C LYS A 59 -8.42 -7.92 0.37
N ILE A 60 -8.54 -8.37 -0.90
CA ILE A 60 -9.55 -7.83 -1.81
C ILE A 60 -10.94 -8.29 -1.40
N ALA A 61 -11.12 -9.57 -1.03
CA ALA A 61 -12.40 -10.05 -0.50
C ALA A 61 -12.81 -9.29 0.78
N GLU A 62 -11.86 -9.05 1.68
CA GLU A 62 -12.06 -8.28 2.92
C GLU A 62 -12.49 -6.83 2.64
N LEU A 63 -11.77 -6.13 1.75
CA LEU A 63 -12.07 -4.75 1.38
C LEU A 63 -13.35 -4.61 0.55
N THR A 64 -13.74 -5.65 -0.16
CA THR A 64 -15.05 -5.71 -0.84
C THR A 64 -16.19 -5.84 0.18
N ALA A 65 -16.00 -6.66 1.20
CA ALA A 65 -17.00 -6.86 2.26
C ALA A 65 -17.11 -5.63 3.19
N LEU A 66 -15.97 -5.04 3.55
CA LEU A 66 -15.91 -3.83 4.36
C LEU A 66 -14.86 -2.88 3.77
N PRO A 67 -15.27 -1.84 3.01
CA PRO A 67 -14.35 -0.96 2.29
C PRO A 67 -13.66 0.06 3.22
N ARG A 68 -12.94 -0.43 4.21
CA ARG A 68 -12.19 0.35 5.19
C ARG A 68 -10.85 -0.30 5.46
N ALA A 69 -9.82 0.52 5.54
CA ALA A 69 -8.48 0.05 5.85
C ALA A 69 -7.72 1.09 6.67
N SER A 70 -6.65 0.61 7.28
CA SER A 70 -5.60 1.48 7.76
C SER A 70 -4.24 0.93 7.34
N PHE A 71 -3.27 1.80 7.19
CA PHE A 71 -1.88 1.37 7.08
C PHE A 71 -0.98 2.17 8.00
N THR A 72 0.16 1.58 8.34
CA THR A 72 1.24 2.28 9.01
C THR A 72 2.58 2.01 8.33
N VAL A 73 3.45 3.01 8.38
CA VAL A 73 4.86 2.90 8.04
C VAL A 73 5.68 3.64 9.07
N ALA A 74 6.80 3.06 9.47
CA ALA A 74 7.69 3.64 10.46
C ALA A 74 9.10 3.78 9.91
N TRP A 75 9.76 4.85 10.30
CA TRP A 75 11.18 5.13 10.08
C TRP A 75 11.85 5.31 11.45
N PRO A 76 12.22 4.22 12.13
CA PRO A 76 12.73 4.26 13.49
C PRO A 76 13.96 5.15 13.64
N GLU A 77 14.87 5.11 12.66
CA GLU A 77 16.09 5.90 12.65
C GLU A 77 15.84 7.41 12.56
N LEU A 78 14.67 7.79 12.03
CA LEU A 78 14.25 9.19 11.92
C LEU A 78 13.27 9.61 13.02
N GLY A 79 12.90 8.68 13.91
CA GLY A 79 11.87 8.92 14.92
C GLY A 79 10.53 9.32 14.30
N ARG A 80 10.10 8.66 13.21
CA ARG A 80 8.89 9.01 12.46
C ARG A 80 8.00 7.81 12.24
N GLN A 81 6.68 8.04 12.33
CA GLN A 81 5.66 7.06 11.91
C GLN A 81 4.49 7.79 11.28
N LEU A 82 4.02 7.26 10.18
CA LEU A 82 2.79 7.66 9.51
C LEU A 82 1.75 6.55 9.69
N THR A 83 0.55 6.91 10.15
CA THR A 83 -0.62 6.03 10.13
C THR A 83 -1.75 6.73 9.37
N VAL A 84 -2.38 6.00 8.47
CA VAL A 84 -3.53 6.48 7.69
C VAL A 84 -4.67 5.50 7.88
N ALA A 85 -5.86 6.00 8.19
CA ALA A 85 -7.09 5.21 8.21
C ALA A 85 -8.14 5.89 7.33
N GLY A 86 -8.93 5.10 6.59
CA GLY A 86 -9.91 5.66 5.69
C GLY A 86 -10.77 4.63 4.96
N ASP A 87 -11.56 5.15 4.03
CA ASP A 87 -12.40 4.35 3.16
C ASP A 87 -11.59 3.89 1.93
N THR A 88 -11.93 2.73 1.41
CA THR A 88 -11.25 2.16 0.23
C THR A 88 -12.20 2.04 -0.95
N GLU A 89 -11.65 2.26 -2.14
CA GLU A 89 -12.35 2.08 -3.41
C GLU A 89 -11.38 1.54 -4.47
N PRO A 90 -11.85 1.03 -5.60
CA PRO A 90 -10.98 0.71 -6.73
C PRO A 90 -10.18 1.95 -7.17
N ALA A 91 -8.88 1.78 -7.42
CA ALA A 91 -8.07 2.82 -8.03
C ALA A 91 -8.47 3.02 -9.49
N ASP A 92 -8.08 4.16 -10.07
CA ASP A 92 -8.36 4.44 -11.48
C ASP A 92 -7.66 3.43 -12.40
N GLU A 93 -8.32 3.09 -13.51
CA GLU A 93 -7.83 2.09 -14.47
C GLU A 93 -6.52 2.52 -15.12
N ALA A 94 -6.31 3.84 -15.32
CA ALA A 94 -5.08 4.36 -15.91
C ALA A 94 -3.86 4.15 -15.01
N SER A 95 -4.05 4.01 -13.69
CA SER A 95 -2.98 3.69 -12.74
C SER A 95 -2.44 2.26 -12.90
N LEU A 96 -3.25 1.32 -13.37
CA LEU A 96 -2.90 -0.10 -13.42
C LEU A 96 -1.66 -0.35 -14.27
N ALA A 97 -1.69 0.07 -15.54
CA ALA A 97 -0.55 -0.10 -16.45
C ALA A 97 0.65 0.74 -16.02
N ARG A 98 0.42 1.99 -15.60
CA ARG A 98 1.48 2.91 -15.15
C ARG A 98 2.25 2.36 -13.95
N VAL A 99 1.54 1.89 -12.93
CA VAL A 99 2.17 1.35 -11.72
C VAL A 99 2.85 0.01 -12.00
N TYR A 100 2.23 -0.85 -12.82
CA TYR A 100 2.83 -2.13 -13.19
C TYR A 100 4.17 -1.94 -13.92
N ALA A 101 4.23 -1.02 -14.86
CA ALA A 101 5.46 -0.72 -15.63
C ALA A 101 6.63 -0.23 -14.74
N LYS A 102 6.32 0.44 -13.62
CA LYS A 102 7.32 0.88 -12.63
C LYS A 102 7.81 -0.23 -11.68
N ARG A 103 7.17 -1.40 -11.68
CA ARG A 103 7.59 -2.52 -10.84
C ARG A 103 8.91 -3.13 -11.33
N SER A 104 9.74 -3.56 -10.39
CA SER A 104 10.93 -4.33 -10.74
C SER A 104 10.54 -5.58 -11.54
N PRO A 105 11.44 -6.11 -12.40
CA PRO A 105 11.18 -7.36 -13.14
C PRO A 105 10.71 -8.50 -12.24
N TYR A 106 11.29 -8.63 -11.05
CA TYR A 106 10.85 -9.61 -10.05
C TYR A 106 9.37 -9.44 -9.68
N LEU A 107 8.93 -8.21 -9.39
CA LEU A 107 7.55 -7.93 -8.99
C LEU A 107 6.56 -8.08 -10.17
N GLN A 108 7.01 -7.84 -11.39
CA GLN A 108 6.20 -8.08 -12.58
C GLN A 108 5.97 -9.59 -12.78
N VAL A 109 7.02 -10.42 -12.68
CA VAL A 109 6.91 -11.88 -12.73
C VAL A 109 6.06 -12.41 -11.57
N LEU A 110 6.25 -11.86 -10.36
CA LEU A 110 5.45 -12.22 -9.19
C LEU A 110 3.95 -12.03 -9.44
N ALA A 111 3.55 -10.92 -10.05
CA ALA A 111 2.15 -10.64 -10.36
C ALA A 111 1.56 -11.63 -11.38
N GLN A 112 2.38 -12.21 -12.27
CA GLN A 112 1.96 -13.22 -13.24
C GLN A 112 1.79 -14.60 -12.63
N LEU A 113 2.74 -14.99 -11.76
CA LEU A 113 2.86 -16.39 -11.32
C LEU A 113 2.31 -16.67 -9.93
N ASN A 114 2.28 -15.67 -9.03
CA ASN A 114 1.99 -15.91 -7.61
C ASN A 114 0.48 -16.07 -7.37
N ASP A 115 -0.05 -17.18 -7.75
CA ASP A 115 -1.44 -17.58 -7.49
C ASP A 115 -1.53 -18.73 -6.46
N PRO A 116 -2.73 -19.07 -5.98
CA PRO A 116 -2.93 -20.17 -5.02
C PRO A 116 -2.40 -21.52 -5.51
N ALA A 117 -2.50 -21.80 -6.80
CA ALA A 117 -2.03 -23.08 -7.38
C ALA A 117 -0.49 -23.12 -7.39
N PHE A 118 0.15 -22.02 -7.78
CA PHE A 118 1.61 -21.91 -7.75
C PHE A 118 2.14 -22.01 -6.30
N ALA A 119 1.47 -21.40 -5.33
CA ALA A 119 1.88 -21.47 -3.94
C ALA A 119 1.85 -22.88 -3.33
N GLN A 120 1.00 -23.78 -3.85
CA GLN A 120 0.90 -25.18 -3.40
C GLN A 120 1.98 -26.10 -4.01
N LEU A 121 2.72 -25.64 -5.00
CA LEU A 121 3.77 -26.47 -5.60
C LEU A 121 4.96 -26.65 -4.67
N PRO A 122 5.65 -27.80 -4.73
CA PRO A 122 6.95 -27.98 -4.11
C PRO A 122 7.95 -26.89 -4.53
N LEU A 123 8.94 -26.64 -3.69
CA LEU A 123 9.92 -25.58 -3.94
C LEU A 123 10.61 -25.71 -5.30
N ASP A 124 11.09 -26.93 -5.64
CA ASP A 124 11.81 -27.19 -6.87
C ASP A 124 10.96 -26.94 -8.12
N ASP A 125 9.67 -27.26 -8.06
CA ASP A 125 8.71 -26.99 -9.15
C ASP A 125 8.47 -25.48 -9.29
N ARG A 126 8.37 -24.74 -8.17
CA ARG A 126 8.25 -23.27 -8.19
C ARG A 126 9.50 -22.63 -8.79
N LEU A 127 10.69 -23.07 -8.39
CA LEU A 127 11.95 -22.56 -8.93
C LEU A 127 12.05 -22.84 -10.44
N THR A 128 11.70 -24.05 -10.88
CA THR A 128 11.72 -24.43 -12.28
C THR A 128 10.75 -23.59 -13.11
N ARG A 129 9.50 -23.43 -12.66
CA ARG A 129 8.50 -22.61 -13.37
C ARG A 129 8.88 -21.14 -13.40
N TRP A 130 9.40 -20.62 -12.29
CA TRP A 130 9.87 -19.24 -12.21
C TRP A 130 11.00 -18.98 -13.21
N ALA A 131 12.01 -19.84 -13.23
CA ALA A 131 13.15 -19.71 -14.13
C ALA A 131 12.71 -19.80 -15.60
N ALA A 132 11.85 -20.76 -15.94
CA ALA A 132 11.33 -20.93 -17.30
C ALA A 132 10.53 -19.71 -17.76
N PHE A 133 9.65 -19.18 -16.90
CA PHE A 133 8.86 -17.99 -17.21
C PHE A 133 9.77 -16.76 -17.42
N THR A 134 10.72 -16.55 -16.54
CA THR A 134 11.67 -15.43 -16.64
C THR A 134 12.52 -15.53 -17.90
N ALA A 135 12.98 -16.73 -18.26
CA ALA A 135 13.78 -16.93 -19.47
C ALA A 135 13.00 -16.72 -20.78
N SER A 136 11.67 -16.85 -20.75
CA SER A 136 10.81 -16.70 -21.94
C SER A 136 10.30 -15.26 -22.16
N HIS A 137 10.64 -14.32 -21.28
CA HIS A 137 10.17 -12.93 -21.35
C HIS A 137 11.33 -11.95 -21.12
N GLU A 138 11.44 -10.96 -22.00
CA GLU A 138 12.40 -9.86 -21.80
C GLU A 138 12.03 -9.03 -20.55
N PRO A 139 13.02 -8.61 -19.74
CA PRO A 139 12.76 -7.75 -18.58
C PRO A 139 12.00 -6.49 -18.98
N GLY A 140 10.88 -6.21 -18.29
CA GLY A 140 10.04 -5.05 -18.57
C GLY A 140 9.07 -5.18 -19.74
N SER A 141 9.02 -6.33 -20.43
CA SER A 141 8.07 -6.57 -21.52
C SER A 141 6.68 -7.02 -21.07
N LEU A 142 6.54 -7.38 -19.78
CA LEU A 142 5.29 -7.90 -19.26
C LEU A 142 4.24 -6.79 -19.12
N THR A 143 3.02 -7.11 -19.53
CA THR A 143 1.83 -6.31 -19.26
C THR A 143 1.14 -6.79 -17.99
N PRO A 144 0.34 -5.92 -17.31
CA PRO A 144 -0.38 -6.37 -16.13
C PRO A 144 -1.32 -7.53 -16.45
N PRO A 145 -1.36 -8.59 -15.62
CA PRO A 145 -2.34 -9.66 -15.78
C PRO A 145 -3.75 -9.13 -15.47
N GLU A 146 -4.79 -9.82 -15.95
CA GLU A 146 -6.20 -9.48 -15.68
C GLU A 146 -6.52 -9.43 -14.17
N THR A 147 -5.77 -10.15 -13.36
CA THR A 147 -5.92 -10.16 -11.91
C THR A 147 -5.25 -8.98 -11.21
N TRP A 148 -4.53 -8.13 -11.95
CA TRP A 148 -3.88 -6.95 -11.39
C TRP A 148 -4.88 -5.86 -11.12
N VAL A 149 -5.06 -5.48 -9.84
CA VAL A 149 -6.00 -4.45 -9.40
C VAL A 149 -5.34 -3.42 -8.50
N GLY A 150 -5.86 -2.21 -8.54
CA GLY A 150 -5.48 -1.12 -7.67
C GLY A 150 -6.58 -0.82 -6.65
N ILE A 151 -6.17 -0.44 -5.44
CA ILE A 151 -7.03 0.07 -4.38
C ILE A 151 -6.55 1.46 -4.01
N LEU A 152 -7.47 2.40 -3.95
CA LEU A 152 -7.27 3.74 -3.41
C LEU A 152 -7.84 3.80 -1.99
N LEU A 153 -7.01 4.20 -1.02
CA LEU A 153 -7.43 4.51 0.34
C LEU A 153 -7.59 6.03 0.45
N ARG A 154 -8.83 6.49 0.60
CA ARG A 154 -9.17 7.88 0.85
C ARG A 154 -9.08 8.18 2.35
N PRO A 155 -8.17 9.04 2.78
CA PRO A 155 -7.93 9.24 4.20
C PRO A 155 -9.12 9.92 4.89
N ARG A 156 -9.50 9.36 6.02
CA ARG A 156 -10.40 9.95 7.02
C ARG A 156 -9.62 10.46 8.22
N ARG A 157 -8.50 9.78 8.53
CA ARG A 157 -7.60 10.17 9.60
C ARG A 157 -6.16 9.92 9.20
N VAL A 158 -5.31 10.90 9.43
CA VAL A 158 -3.86 10.82 9.22
C VAL A 158 -3.18 11.19 10.52
N THR A 159 -2.32 10.30 11.03
CA THR A 159 -1.57 10.52 12.27
C THR A 159 -0.08 10.48 11.97
N LEU A 160 0.59 11.56 12.31
CA LEU A 160 2.03 11.72 12.22
C LEU A 160 2.61 11.63 13.62
N TRP A 161 3.44 10.63 13.89
CA TRP A 161 4.16 10.50 15.14
C TRP A 161 5.60 10.98 14.98
N HIS A 162 6.06 11.77 15.95
CA HIS A 162 7.43 12.24 16.03
C HIS A 162 8.04 11.81 17.36
N GLY A 163 9.08 11.00 17.29
CA GLY A 163 9.94 10.67 18.42
C GLY A 163 11.02 11.72 18.58
N ARG A 164 11.37 12.01 19.83
CA ARG A 164 12.47 12.89 20.19
C ARG A 164 13.30 12.25 21.30
N PRO A 165 14.64 12.36 21.24
CA PRO A 165 15.51 11.80 22.30
C PRO A 165 15.54 12.68 23.57
N ASP A 166 15.10 13.92 23.47
CA ASP A 166 15.23 14.98 24.50
C ASP A 166 13.91 15.32 25.20
N THR A 167 12.79 14.77 24.76
CA THR A 167 11.47 14.99 25.38
C THR A 167 10.50 13.88 25.00
N ALA A 168 9.27 13.93 25.53
CA ALA A 168 8.19 13.01 25.16
C ALA A 168 7.84 13.14 23.67
N SER A 169 7.55 12.02 23.03
CA SER A 169 7.05 11.99 21.67
C SER A 169 5.66 12.62 21.56
N GLN A 170 5.29 13.04 20.36
CA GLN A 170 3.99 13.63 20.05
C GLN A 170 3.39 13.01 18.81
N ARG A 171 2.06 13.02 18.74
CA ARG A 171 1.28 12.73 17.54
C ARG A 171 0.54 13.97 17.10
N THR A 172 0.59 14.25 15.81
CA THR A 172 -0.33 15.19 15.17
C THR A 172 -1.35 14.37 14.41
N GLU A 173 -2.60 14.46 14.81
CA GLU A 173 -3.70 13.76 14.17
C GLU A 173 -4.58 14.74 13.41
N TYR A 174 -4.82 14.42 12.15
CA TYR A 174 -5.73 15.12 11.24
C TYR A 174 -6.95 14.26 11.02
N THR A 175 -8.14 14.79 11.26
CA THR A 175 -9.41 14.11 11.03
C THR A 175 -10.23 14.86 10.00
N ARG A 176 -10.76 14.14 9.01
CA ARG A 176 -11.62 14.71 7.99
C ARG A 176 -13.05 14.78 8.48
N GLU A 177 -13.62 15.96 8.49
CA GLU A 177 -14.99 16.23 8.90
C GLU A 177 -16.00 15.87 7.78
N ALA A 178 -17.28 15.86 8.13
CA ALA A 178 -18.36 15.54 7.18
C ALA A 178 -18.48 16.55 6.03
N ASP A 179 -18.11 17.80 6.26
CA ASP A 179 -18.09 18.87 5.25
C ASP A 179 -16.84 18.85 4.36
N GLY A 180 -15.92 17.89 4.61
CA GLY A 180 -14.67 17.74 3.88
C GLY A 180 -13.50 18.57 4.42
N SER A 181 -13.71 19.42 5.42
CA SER A 181 -12.66 20.13 6.13
C SER A 181 -11.81 19.17 6.98
N TRP A 182 -10.69 19.69 7.52
CA TRP A 182 -9.80 18.92 8.38
C TRP A 182 -9.62 19.60 9.71
N THR A 183 -9.83 18.85 10.79
CA THR A 183 -9.45 19.27 12.15
C THR A 183 -8.09 18.68 12.50
N THR A 184 -7.38 19.34 13.40
CA THR A 184 -6.03 18.93 13.83
C THR A 184 -5.96 18.93 15.34
N VAL A 185 -5.40 17.86 15.91
CA VAL A 185 -5.16 17.74 17.35
C VAL A 185 -3.77 17.20 17.61
N THR A 186 -3.13 17.70 18.67
CA THR A 186 -1.87 17.16 19.18
C THR A 186 -2.17 16.21 20.34
N LEU A 187 -1.63 15.01 20.26
CA LEU A 187 -1.82 13.93 21.24
C LEU A 187 -0.48 13.52 21.84
N PRO A 188 -0.47 12.93 23.04
CA PRO A 188 0.71 12.23 23.57
C PRO A 188 1.21 11.17 22.61
N GLY A 189 2.52 10.97 22.56
CA GLY A 189 3.17 9.98 21.68
C GLY A 189 3.05 8.54 22.15
#